data_f3ddfcb4481c452475211b8e462d86a6
#
_entry.id   f3ddfcb4481c452475211b8e462d86a6
#
_cell.length_a   1.000
_cell.length_b   1.000
_cell.length_c   1.000
_cell.angle_alpha   90.00
_cell.angle_beta   90.00
_cell.angle_gamma   90.00
#
_symmetry.space_group_name_H-M   'P 1'
#
loop_
_entity.id
_entity.type
_entity.pdbx_description
1 polymer ?
#
loop_
_entity_poly.entity_id
_entity_poly.type
_entity_poly.pdbx_seq_one_letter_code
_entity_poly.pdbx_strand_id
1 'polypeptide(L)'
;DRYGRIMADNEKMLTVTVAWEALRDRADRLEIFGRLAPILQVTVTDLETRYAGPLGADGKPKGSKYSPLLPLPIKEDVGEDTAMYLLERSEDFPGIDVTNEWKRAYPFAPVASHIVGYLGAITQNDSAQYLDLGYNLNERVGQFGVEKVYERYLRGTPGYVKYEVDSRGVILKVVERVEPIAGNDLQLSVDLNLQQFAEQALETQLRLRRFVETCQAKDAKRKSVKPQFPDCQNLKAPAGSVVMMNYSTGEVMALASYPTFDNRWFNSGISGDKFSEIFPKTDDPDKSLLV
;
A
#
# COMPACT_ATOMS: atom_id res chain seq x y z
N ASP A 1 -14.67 -5.36 11.47
CA ASP A 1 -15.57 -6.47 11.27
C ASP A 1 -16.89 -6.26 12.04
N ARG A 2 -17.77 -7.24 12.04
CA ARG A 2 -19.08 -7.16 12.72
C ARG A 2 -19.01 -7.02 14.25
N TYR A 3 -17.90 -7.39 14.85
CA TYR A 3 -17.65 -7.31 16.30
C TYR A 3 -16.79 -6.12 16.71
N GLY A 4 -16.52 -5.19 15.79
CA GLY A 4 -15.71 -4.00 16.05
C GLY A 4 -14.19 -4.25 16.01
N ARG A 5 -13.72 -5.43 15.56
CA ARG A 5 -12.28 -5.63 15.34
C ARG A 5 -11.80 -4.81 14.14
N ILE A 6 -10.72 -4.11 14.33
CA ILE A 6 -10.17 -3.17 13.34
C ILE A 6 -9.44 -3.96 12.26
N MET A 7 -9.96 -3.97 11.03
CA MET A 7 -9.38 -4.65 9.87
C MET A 7 -8.41 -3.76 9.08
N ALA A 8 -8.62 -2.46 9.13
CA ALA A 8 -7.75 -1.46 8.55
C ALA A 8 -7.77 -0.20 9.42
N ASP A 9 -6.60 0.37 9.71
CA ASP A 9 -6.42 1.52 10.58
C ASP A 9 -5.32 2.43 10.01
N ASN A 10 -5.13 3.59 10.63
CA ASN A 10 -4.03 4.49 10.35
C ASN A 10 -3.07 4.49 11.54
N GLU A 11 -1.84 4.06 11.30
CA GLU A 11 -0.76 4.11 12.28
C GLU A 11 0.16 5.29 12.01
N LYS A 12 0.64 5.92 13.08
CA LYS A 12 1.67 6.95 12.96
C LYS A 12 2.99 6.30 12.58
N MET A 13 3.67 6.85 11.60
CA MET A 13 5.04 6.51 11.28
C MET A 13 5.92 7.74 11.31
N LEU A 14 7.19 7.55 11.64
CA LEU A 14 8.20 8.59 11.61
C LEU A 14 8.85 8.60 10.22
N THR A 15 8.83 9.77 9.59
CA THR A 15 9.39 9.96 8.24
C THR A 15 10.49 11.01 8.30
N VAL A 16 11.66 10.67 7.79
CA VAL A 16 12.75 11.63 7.62
C VAL A 16 12.48 12.43 6.35
N THR A 17 12.45 13.74 6.52
CA THR A 17 12.16 14.70 5.44
C THR A 17 13.33 15.66 5.23
N VAL A 18 13.39 16.21 4.04
CA VAL A 18 14.36 17.24 3.64
C VAL A 18 13.65 18.53 3.29
N ALA A 19 14.09 19.63 3.88
CA ALA A 19 13.75 20.96 3.41
C ALA A 19 14.51 21.22 2.10
N TRP A 20 13.81 21.19 0.96
CA TRP A 20 14.42 21.24 -0.37
C TRP A 20 15.35 22.46 -0.56
N GLU A 21 14.95 23.64 -0.07
CA GLU A 21 15.74 24.86 -0.19
C GLU A 21 17.04 24.80 0.63
N ALA A 22 17.04 24.13 1.79
CA ALA A 22 18.20 24.04 2.67
C ALA A 22 19.35 23.20 2.06
N LEU A 23 19.01 22.22 1.21
CA LEU A 23 19.97 21.31 0.56
C LEU A 23 20.03 21.51 -0.96
N ARG A 24 19.82 22.73 -1.43
CA ARG A 24 19.83 23.07 -2.85
C ARG A 24 21.24 22.96 -3.46
N ASP A 25 22.26 23.34 -2.71
CA ASP A 25 23.64 23.13 -3.14
C ASP A 25 23.99 21.64 -3.15
N ARG A 26 24.60 21.19 -4.26
CA ARG A 26 24.88 19.76 -4.43
C ARG A 26 26.03 19.28 -3.56
N ALA A 27 27.02 20.12 -3.27
CA ALA A 27 28.16 19.71 -2.46
C ALA A 27 27.74 19.53 -1.01
N ASP A 28 27.01 20.49 -0.45
CA ASP A 28 26.48 20.44 0.91
C ASP A 28 25.53 19.25 1.07
N ARG A 29 24.67 19.03 0.08
CA ARG A 29 23.71 17.90 0.08
C ARG A 29 24.42 16.55 0.08
N LEU A 30 25.44 16.36 -0.76
CA LEU A 30 26.19 15.12 -0.83
C LEU A 30 26.97 14.85 0.48
N GLU A 31 27.47 15.88 1.14
CA GLU A 31 28.11 15.76 2.45
C GLU A 31 27.10 15.27 3.50
N ILE A 32 25.94 15.93 3.59
CA ILE A 32 24.88 15.58 4.54
C ILE A 32 24.33 14.19 4.23
N PHE A 33 24.07 13.86 2.98
CA PHE A 33 23.60 12.54 2.57
C PHE A 33 24.65 11.44 2.82
N GLY A 34 25.94 11.77 2.70
CA GLY A 34 27.02 10.86 3.04
C GLY A 34 27.01 10.45 4.52
N ARG A 35 26.68 11.38 5.42
CA ARG A 35 26.53 11.11 6.87
C ARG A 35 25.17 10.47 7.20
N LEU A 36 24.13 10.81 6.49
CA LEU A 36 22.77 10.32 6.73
C LEU A 36 22.53 8.89 6.21
N ALA A 37 23.15 8.54 5.09
CA ALA A 37 22.95 7.24 4.42
C ALA A 37 23.20 6.02 5.32
N PRO A 38 24.31 5.93 6.09
CA PRO A 38 24.54 4.81 7.00
C PRO A 38 23.54 4.77 8.15
N ILE A 39 23.06 5.91 8.65
CA ILE A 39 22.07 6.02 9.72
C ILE A 39 20.72 5.47 9.25
N LEU A 40 20.31 5.82 8.03
CA LEU A 40 19.05 5.37 7.43
C LEU A 40 19.15 4.01 6.73
N GLN A 41 20.33 3.39 6.72
CA GLN A 41 20.61 2.12 6.04
C GLN A 41 20.21 2.14 4.55
N VAL A 42 20.53 3.22 3.86
CA VAL A 42 20.29 3.42 2.42
C VAL A 42 21.58 3.89 1.74
N THR A 43 21.60 3.93 0.42
CA THR A 43 22.73 4.50 -0.31
C THR A 43 22.56 6.00 -0.54
N VAL A 44 23.66 6.73 -0.71
CA VAL A 44 23.63 8.14 -1.09
C VAL A 44 22.90 8.33 -2.43
N THR A 45 23.07 7.38 -3.36
CA THR A 45 22.37 7.38 -4.65
C THR A 45 20.86 7.28 -4.49
N ASP A 46 20.38 6.48 -3.55
CA ASP A 46 18.94 6.37 -3.26
C ASP A 46 18.39 7.69 -2.72
N LEU A 47 19.12 8.35 -1.81
CA LEU A 47 18.75 9.66 -1.28
C LEU A 47 18.74 10.73 -2.37
N GLU A 48 19.75 10.78 -3.22
CA GLU A 48 19.82 11.70 -4.37
C GLU A 48 18.66 11.45 -5.34
N THR A 49 18.35 10.19 -5.65
CA THR A 49 17.24 9.85 -6.53
C THR A 49 15.90 10.31 -5.97
N ARG A 50 15.68 10.13 -4.68
CA ARG A 50 14.46 10.59 -4.00
C ARG A 50 14.38 12.11 -3.97
N TYR A 51 15.49 12.77 -3.67
CA TYR A 51 15.58 14.23 -3.65
C TYR A 51 15.36 14.86 -5.03
N ALA A 52 15.97 14.30 -6.08
CA ALA A 52 15.82 14.79 -7.45
C ALA A 52 14.46 14.44 -8.08
N GLY A 53 13.75 13.46 -7.51
CA GLY A 53 12.56 12.85 -8.11
C GLY A 53 12.91 12.01 -9.34
N PRO A 54 11.91 11.46 -10.03
CA PRO A 54 12.13 10.66 -11.23
C PRO A 54 12.79 11.52 -12.33
N LEU A 55 13.95 11.07 -12.79
CA LEU A 55 14.67 11.71 -13.87
C LEU A 55 13.98 11.44 -15.21
N GLY A 56 13.90 12.46 -16.05
CA GLY A 56 13.51 12.31 -17.44
C GLY A 56 14.58 11.59 -18.27
N ALA A 57 14.24 11.21 -19.50
CA ALA A 57 15.20 10.61 -20.43
C ALA A 57 16.41 11.53 -20.75
N ASP A 58 16.28 12.83 -20.48
CA ASP A 58 17.31 13.87 -20.60
C ASP A 58 18.15 14.06 -19.32
N GLY A 59 17.94 13.20 -18.31
CA GLY A 59 18.63 13.25 -17.02
C GLY A 59 18.20 14.43 -16.13
N LYS A 60 17.18 15.21 -16.52
CA LYS A 60 16.63 16.28 -15.70
C LYS A 60 15.45 15.80 -14.89
N PRO A 61 15.24 16.35 -13.67
CA PRO A 61 14.06 16.00 -12.87
C PRO A 61 12.78 16.27 -13.68
N LYS A 62 11.97 15.25 -13.86
CA LYS A 62 10.71 15.33 -14.59
C LYS A 62 9.64 15.93 -13.69
N GLY A 63 9.52 17.25 -13.76
CA GLY A 63 8.50 18.01 -13.07
C GLY A 63 8.59 17.89 -11.54
N SER A 64 8.91 18.96 -10.87
CA SER A 64 8.82 19.02 -9.41
C SER A 64 7.36 18.76 -9.00
N LYS A 65 7.03 17.52 -8.65
CA LYS A 65 5.80 17.21 -7.90
C LYS A 65 5.86 17.78 -6.47
N TYR A 66 7.00 18.30 -6.09
CA TYR A 66 7.29 18.79 -4.77
C TYR A 66 7.28 20.31 -4.77
N SER A 67 6.50 20.87 -3.87
CA SER A 67 6.58 22.30 -3.59
C SER A 67 7.90 22.57 -2.87
N PRO A 68 8.66 23.61 -3.23
CA PRO A 68 9.85 24.00 -2.48
C PRO A 68 9.55 24.40 -1.02
N LEU A 69 8.28 24.62 -0.69
CA LEU A 69 7.80 24.97 0.64
C LEU A 69 7.39 23.74 1.49
N LEU A 70 7.32 22.57 0.88
CA LEU A 70 6.95 21.33 1.60
C LEU A 70 8.18 20.46 1.82
N PRO A 71 8.35 19.92 3.04
CA PRO A 71 9.40 18.92 3.29
C PRO A 71 9.24 17.72 2.37
N LEU A 72 10.36 17.27 1.81
CA LEU A 72 10.41 16.13 0.91
C LEU A 72 10.68 14.85 1.71
N PRO A 73 9.80 13.84 1.71
CA PRO A 73 10.07 12.57 2.37
C PRO A 73 11.19 11.80 1.67
N ILE A 74 12.26 11.49 2.39
CA ILE A 74 13.41 10.74 1.88
C ILE A 74 13.53 9.34 2.46
N LYS A 75 12.98 9.11 3.67
CA LYS A 75 12.90 7.78 4.28
C LYS A 75 11.67 7.70 5.16
N GLU A 76 10.78 6.81 4.78
CA GLU A 76 9.58 6.47 5.55
C GLU A 76 9.87 5.34 6.56
N ASP A 77 9.05 5.26 7.62
CA ASP A 77 9.02 4.17 8.59
C ASP A 77 10.38 3.98 9.29
N VAL A 78 10.96 5.07 9.80
CA VAL A 78 12.20 5.02 10.59
C VAL A 78 11.88 4.68 12.05
N GLY A 79 12.78 3.92 12.68
CA GLY A 79 12.65 3.58 14.10
C GLY A 79 12.78 4.81 15.01
N GLU A 80 12.17 4.75 16.19
CA GLU A 80 12.19 5.85 17.18
C GLU A 80 13.62 6.25 17.55
N ASP A 81 14.53 5.29 17.74
CA ASP A 81 15.94 5.56 18.06
C ASP A 81 16.64 6.38 16.99
N THR A 82 16.39 6.06 15.71
CA THR A 82 16.93 6.82 14.56
C THR A 82 16.35 8.21 14.50
N ALA A 83 15.06 8.34 14.72
CA ALA A 83 14.37 9.62 14.73
C ALA A 83 14.90 10.52 15.86
N MET A 84 14.98 10.00 17.09
CA MET A 84 15.54 10.70 18.25
C MET A 84 16.98 11.15 18.00
N TYR A 85 17.81 10.27 17.45
CA TYR A 85 19.19 10.58 17.10
C TYR A 85 19.30 11.78 16.14
N LEU A 86 18.45 11.82 15.11
CA LEU A 86 18.45 12.92 14.14
C LEU A 86 17.93 14.22 14.73
N LEU A 87 16.89 14.16 15.57
CA LEU A 87 16.31 15.34 16.24
C LEU A 87 17.29 15.95 17.24
N GLU A 88 17.96 15.14 18.04
CA GLU A 88 18.96 15.60 19.02
C GLU A 88 20.17 16.25 18.35
N ARG A 89 20.49 15.83 17.12
CA ARG A 89 21.63 16.32 16.34
C ARG A 89 21.23 17.13 15.11
N SER A 90 20.13 17.85 15.21
CA SER A 90 19.61 18.67 14.10
C SER A 90 20.63 19.70 13.58
N GLU A 91 21.56 20.16 14.43
CA GLU A 91 22.68 21.03 14.02
C GLU A 91 23.67 20.34 13.07
N ASP A 92 23.86 19.02 13.22
CA ASP A 92 24.74 18.22 12.37
C ASP A 92 24.09 17.90 11.00
N PHE A 93 22.74 17.99 10.92
CA PHE A 93 21.96 17.64 9.75
C PHE A 93 21.04 18.80 9.32
N PRO A 94 21.62 19.97 8.94
CA PRO A 94 20.82 21.11 8.52
C PRO A 94 19.91 20.75 7.34
N GLY A 95 18.64 21.13 7.44
CA GLY A 95 17.63 20.84 6.41
C GLY A 95 17.04 19.42 6.46
N ILE A 96 17.45 18.59 7.41
CA ILE A 96 16.82 17.30 7.69
C ILE A 96 15.89 17.47 8.89
N ASP A 97 14.70 16.91 8.79
CA ASP A 97 13.72 16.91 9.89
C ASP A 97 13.01 15.56 9.97
N VAL A 98 12.36 15.29 11.08
CA VAL A 98 11.56 14.09 11.29
C VAL A 98 10.12 14.49 11.54
N THR A 99 9.24 14.06 10.67
CA THR A 99 7.81 14.35 10.73
C THR A 99 6.99 13.10 11.01
N ASN A 100 5.85 13.28 11.67
CA ASN A 100 4.85 12.22 11.81
C ASN A 100 3.98 12.18 10.56
N GLU A 101 3.95 11.04 9.91
CA GLU A 101 3.03 10.75 8.83
C GLU A 101 2.09 9.59 9.20
N TRP A 102 1.07 9.37 8.37
CA TRP A 102 0.12 8.30 8.59
C TRP A 102 0.34 7.19 7.55
N LYS A 103 0.46 5.96 8.05
CA LYS A 103 0.55 4.75 7.23
C LYS A 103 -0.70 3.92 7.42
N ARG A 104 -1.25 3.41 6.33
CA ARG A 104 -2.37 2.48 6.42
C ARG A 104 -1.89 1.14 6.96
N ALA A 105 -2.49 0.69 8.05
CA ALA A 105 -2.20 -0.56 8.71
C ALA A 105 -3.32 -1.57 8.45
N TYR A 106 -2.92 -2.83 8.26
CA TYR A 106 -3.84 -3.96 8.07
C TYR A 106 -3.47 -5.06 9.08
N PRO A 107 -3.98 -5.00 10.33
CA PRO A 107 -3.52 -5.87 11.43
C PRO A 107 -3.71 -7.36 11.15
N PHE A 108 -4.70 -7.71 10.34
CA PHE A 108 -5.03 -9.10 10.01
C PHE A 108 -4.61 -9.53 8.60
N ALA A 109 -3.87 -8.69 7.87
CA ALA A 109 -3.41 -9.07 6.53
C ALA A 109 -2.60 -10.39 6.57
N PRO A 110 -2.76 -11.28 5.58
CA PRO A 110 -3.52 -11.11 4.35
C PRO A 110 -5.02 -11.47 4.42
N VAL A 111 -5.59 -11.72 5.61
CA VAL A 111 -7.00 -12.10 5.77
C VAL A 111 -7.92 -10.98 5.28
N ALA A 112 -8.94 -11.34 4.53
CA ALA A 112 -9.94 -10.44 3.95
C ALA A 112 -9.37 -9.38 2.98
N SER A 113 -8.20 -9.61 2.37
CA SER A 113 -7.54 -8.64 1.47
C SER A 113 -8.44 -8.20 0.33
N HIS A 114 -9.18 -9.14 -0.27
CA HIS A 114 -10.10 -8.85 -1.36
C HIS A 114 -11.32 -8.02 -0.93
N ILE A 115 -11.72 -8.12 0.33
CA ILE A 115 -12.82 -7.32 0.89
C ILE A 115 -12.32 -5.93 1.23
N VAL A 116 -11.29 -5.84 2.06
CA VAL A 116 -10.74 -4.57 2.55
C VAL A 116 -10.18 -3.76 1.39
N GLY A 117 -9.34 -4.37 0.57
CA GLY A 117 -8.65 -3.67 -0.50
C GLY A 117 -7.35 -3.02 -0.02
N TYR A 118 -6.88 -2.01 -0.74
CA TYR A 118 -5.65 -1.28 -0.44
C TYR A 118 -5.68 0.14 -0.99
N LEU A 119 -4.82 0.99 -0.41
CA LEU A 119 -4.58 2.34 -0.89
C LEU A 119 -3.41 2.37 -1.89
N GLY A 120 -3.54 3.19 -2.92
CA GLY A 120 -2.49 3.42 -3.90
C GLY A 120 -2.42 4.87 -4.37
N ALA A 121 -1.39 5.21 -5.12
CA ALA A 121 -1.28 6.54 -5.72
C ALA A 121 -2.37 6.76 -6.77
N ILE A 122 -2.81 8.01 -6.91
CA ILE A 122 -3.74 8.41 -7.98
C ILE A 122 -3.04 8.17 -9.32
N THR A 123 -3.68 7.39 -10.19
CA THR A 123 -3.12 7.09 -11.51
C THR A 123 -3.26 8.29 -12.44
N GLN A 124 -2.43 8.37 -13.49
CA GLN A 124 -2.51 9.45 -14.45
C GLN A 124 -3.87 9.50 -15.17
N ASN A 125 -4.50 8.34 -15.36
CA ASN A 125 -5.80 8.25 -16.02
C ASN A 125 -6.94 8.81 -15.15
N ASP A 126 -6.83 8.66 -13.84
CA ASP A 126 -7.86 9.07 -12.88
C ASP A 126 -7.61 10.46 -12.30
N SER A 127 -6.45 11.06 -12.63
CA SER A 127 -5.97 12.32 -12.02
C SER A 127 -6.96 13.48 -12.19
N ALA A 128 -7.58 13.63 -13.36
CA ALA A 128 -8.54 14.68 -13.63
C ALA A 128 -9.79 14.55 -12.73
N GLN A 129 -10.31 13.33 -12.61
CA GLN A 129 -11.48 13.05 -11.78
C GLN A 129 -11.22 13.33 -10.30
N TYR A 130 -10.04 12.94 -9.79
CA TYR A 130 -9.70 13.18 -8.38
C TYR A 130 -9.42 14.66 -8.10
N LEU A 131 -8.80 15.39 -9.02
CA LEU A 131 -8.61 16.85 -8.91
C LEU A 131 -9.95 17.59 -8.84
N ASP A 132 -10.92 17.22 -9.69
CA ASP A 132 -12.27 17.81 -9.68
C ASP A 132 -13.01 17.53 -8.35
N LEU A 133 -12.66 16.46 -7.66
CA LEU A 133 -13.17 16.10 -6.33
C LEU A 133 -12.37 16.74 -5.17
N GLY A 134 -11.39 17.59 -5.48
CA GLY A 134 -10.58 18.30 -4.49
C GLY A 134 -9.49 17.45 -3.83
N TYR A 135 -9.00 16.41 -4.54
CA TYR A 135 -7.83 15.64 -4.07
C TYR A 135 -6.53 16.26 -4.57
N ASN A 136 -5.49 16.13 -3.78
CA ASN A 136 -4.14 16.42 -4.24
C ASN A 136 -3.56 15.19 -4.94
N LEU A 137 -2.79 15.37 -6.01
CA LEU A 137 -2.21 14.25 -6.78
C LEU A 137 -1.22 13.38 -5.97
N ASN A 138 -0.77 13.89 -4.83
CA ASN A 138 0.12 13.15 -3.94
C ASN A 138 -0.63 12.31 -2.89
N GLU A 139 -1.97 12.47 -2.81
CA GLU A 139 -2.78 11.66 -1.91
C GLU A 139 -2.83 10.21 -2.37
N ARG A 140 -3.02 9.32 -1.41
CA ARG A 140 -3.30 7.90 -1.66
C ARG A 140 -4.80 7.69 -1.56
N VAL A 141 -5.32 6.93 -2.49
CA VAL A 141 -6.76 6.67 -2.61
C VAL A 141 -7.03 5.19 -2.66
N GLY A 142 -8.23 4.77 -2.30
CA GLY A 142 -8.66 3.38 -2.41
C GLY A 142 -8.61 2.89 -3.87
N GLN A 143 -7.82 1.85 -4.11
CA GLN A 143 -7.66 1.24 -5.44
C GLN A 143 -8.52 0.00 -5.62
N PHE A 144 -8.87 -0.66 -4.53
CA PHE A 144 -9.60 -1.92 -4.55
C PHE A 144 -10.48 -2.09 -3.30
N GLY A 145 -11.49 -2.98 -3.37
CA GLY A 145 -12.32 -3.39 -2.26
C GLY A 145 -13.12 -2.26 -1.62
N VAL A 146 -13.33 -2.38 -0.32
CA VAL A 146 -14.06 -1.42 0.53
C VAL A 146 -13.35 -0.06 0.54
N GLU A 147 -12.03 -0.03 0.56
CA GLU A 147 -11.23 1.20 0.49
C GLU A 147 -11.61 2.04 -0.74
N LYS A 148 -11.80 1.40 -1.90
CA LYS A 148 -12.20 2.07 -3.14
C LYS A 148 -13.67 2.50 -3.14
N VAL A 149 -14.56 1.58 -2.77
CA VAL A 149 -16.02 1.80 -2.88
C VAL A 149 -16.48 2.89 -1.92
N TYR A 150 -15.91 2.91 -0.72
CA TYR A 150 -16.26 3.84 0.35
C TYR A 150 -15.21 4.97 0.54
N GLU A 151 -14.34 5.19 -0.43
CA GLU A 151 -13.27 6.20 -0.39
C GLU A 151 -13.76 7.55 0.13
N ARG A 152 -14.86 8.08 -0.43
CA ARG A 152 -15.42 9.38 -0.02
C ARG A 152 -15.96 9.42 1.40
N TYR A 153 -16.35 8.27 1.93
CA TYR A 153 -16.87 8.14 3.28
C TYR A 153 -15.72 7.99 4.31
N LEU A 154 -14.69 7.25 3.91
CA LEU A 154 -13.52 6.95 4.72
C LEU A 154 -12.48 8.08 4.72
N ARG A 155 -12.40 8.85 3.62
CA ARG A 155 -11.53 10.01 3.52
C ARG A 155 -12.02 11.11 4.44
N GLY A 156 -11.17 11.63 5.29
CA GLY A 156 -11.46 12.84 6.06
C GLY A 156 -11.42 14.11 5.19
N THR A 157 -11.41 15.23 5.85
CA THR A 157 -11.15 16.52 5.21
C THR A 157 -9.71 16.91 5.52
N PRO A 158 -8.85 17.12 4.51
CA PRO A 158 -7.46 17.50 4.76
C PRO A 158 -7.37 18.88 5.39
N GLY A 159 -6.50 19.02 6.37
CA GLY A 159 -6.11 20.32 6.87
C GLY A 159 -5.14 21.02 5.93
N TYR A 160 -4.89 22.30 6.18
CA TYR A 160 -3.87 23.05 5.45
C TYR A 160 -3.24 24.12 6.33
N VAL A 161 -2.02 24.49 5.97
CA VAL A 161 -1.32 25.64 6.56
C VAL A 161 -0.97 26.62 5.47
N LYS A 162 -1.39 27.87 5.63
CA LYS A 162 -1.14 28.96 4.70
C LYS A 162 0.00 29.83 5.23
N TYR A 163 1.04 29.91 4.45
CA TYR A 163 2.22 30.72 4.78
C TYR A 163 2.26 32.01 3.95
N GLU A 164 2.73 33.07 4.58
CA GLU A 164 3.23 34.24 3.86
C GLU A 164 4.72 34.03 3.58
N VAL A 165 5.13 34.20 2.34
CA VAL A 165 6.53 34.00 1.91
C VAL A 165 7.07 35.25 1.26
N ASP A 166 8.38 35.47 1.34
CA ASP A 166 9.06 36.55 0.62
C ASP A 166 9.24 36.20 -0.89
N SER A 167 9.81 37.12 -1.64
CA SER A 167 10.07 36.92 -3.08
C SER A 167 11.04 35.77 -3.40
N ARG A 168 11.75 35.25 -2.40
CA ARG A 168 12.68 34.11 -2.49
C ARG A 168 12.07 32.80 -2.02
N GLY A 169 10.80 32.80 -1.56
CA GLY A 169 10.12 31.64 -1.03
C GLY A 169 10.40 31.34 0.45
N VAL A 170 11.03 32.25 1.17
CA VAL A 170 11.29 32.09 2.61
C VAL A 170 10.01 32.37 3.39
N ILE A 171 9.63 31.47 4.28
CA ILE A 171 8.44 31.58 5.12
C ILE A 171 8.64 32.75 6.11
N LEU A 172 7.77 33.74 6.05
CA LEU A 172 7.76 34.90 6.95
C LEU A 172 6.86 34.63 8.16
N LYS A 173 5.67 34.11 7.93
CA LYS A 173 4.72 33.75 9.01
C LYS A 173 3.66 32.78 8.54
N VAL A 174 3.00 32.14 9.50
CA VAL A 174 1.77 31.40 9.30
C VAL A 174 0.59 32.36 9.28
N VAL A 175 -0.17 32.38 8.19
CA VAL A 175 -1.36 33.24 8.01
C VAL A 175 -2.62 32.54 8.53
N GLU A 176 -2.73 31.24 8.23
CA GLU A 176 -3.90 30.45 8.57
C GLU A 176 -3.51 28.99 8.76
N ARG A 177 -4.15 28.34 9.72
CA ARG A 177 -4.00 26.90 9.96
C ARG A 177 -5.38 26.30 10.16
N VAL A 178 -5.70 25.29 9.36
CA VAL A 178 -6.91 24.48 9.47
C VAL A 178 -6.51 23.05 9.79
N GLU A 179 -6.99 22.56 10.92
CA GLU A 179 -6.70 21.19 11.34
C GLU A 179 -7.49 20.19 10.49
N PRO A 180 -6.92 18.99 10.19
CA PRO A 180 -7.61 17.96 9.45
C PRO A 180 -8.76 17.37 10.27
N ILE A 181 -9.81 16.95 9.58
CA ILE A 181 -10.95 16.23 10.15
C ILE A 181 -10.87 14.77 9.72
N ALA A 182 -10.89 13.84 10.68
CA ALA A 182 -10.87 12.41 10.39
C ALA A 182 -12.11 11.99 9.58
N GLY A 183 -11.94 10.96 8.74
CA GLY A 183 -13.04 10.31 8.04
C GLY A 183 -13.92 9.50 8.98
N ASN A 184 -14.94 8.88 8.41
CA ASN A 184 -15.86 8.07 9.18
C ASN A 184 -15.38 6.62 9.29
N ASP A 185 -15.82 5.93 10.34
CA ASP A 185 -15.61 4.51 10.49
C ASP A 185 -16.66 3.72 9.71
N LEU A 186 -16.26 2.58 9.17
CA LEU A 186 -17.14 1.66 8.46
C LEU A 186 -17.12 0.29 9.14
N GLN A 187 -18.28 -0.12 9.68
CA GLN A 187 -18.45 -1.44 10.23
C GLN A 187 -19.00 -2.40 9.16
N LEU A 188 -18.28 -3.51 8.96
CA LEU A 188 -18.67 -4.55 8.00
C LEU A 188 -19.47 -5.67 8.68
N SER A 189 -20.37 -6.31 7.94
CA SER A 189 -21.10 -7.51 8.39
C SER A 189 -20.21 -8.77 8.48
N VAL A 190 -18.98 -8.71 7.96
CA VAL A 190 -18.01 -9.81 7.93
C VAL A 190 -17.60 -10.22 9.34
N ASP A 191 -17.60 -11.53 9.58
CA ASP A 191 -16.98 -12.15 10.76
C ASP A 191 -15.57 -12.58 10.41
N LEU A 192 -14.56 -11.94 11.03
CA LEU A 192 -13.15 -12.15 10.71
C LEU A 192 -12.69 -13.59 10.97
N ASN A 193 -13.22 -14.27 12.00
CA ASN A 193 -12.87 -15.67 12.27
C ASN A 193 -13.44 -16.59 11.20
N LEU A 194 -14.68 -16.35 10.80
CA LEU A 194 -15.32 -17.10 9.74
C LEU A 194 -14.64 -16.85 8.40
N GLN A 195 -14.23 -15.63 8.12
CA GLN A 195 -13.46 -15.25 6.94
C GLN A 195 -12.13 -16.00 6.88
N GLN A 196 -11.37 -15.97 7.96
CA GLN A 196 -10.08 -16.68 8.05
C GLN A 196 -10.26 -18.19 7.86
N PHE A 197 -11.28 -18.77 8.48
CA PHE A 197 -11.60 -20.19 8.31
C PHE A 197 -11.97 -20.51 6.85
N ALA A 198 -12.80 -19.68 6.20
CA ALA A 198 -13.21 -19.87 4.83
C ALA A 198 -12.03 -19.81 3.86
N GLU A 199 -11.11 -18.86 4.04
CA GLU A 199 -9.89 -18.72 3.24
C GLU A 199 -8.97 -19.93 3.38
N GLN A 200 -8.71 -20.38 4.62
CA GLN A 200 -7.88 -21.55 4.89
C GLN A 200 -8.50 -22.84 4.35
N ALA A 201 -9.81 -23.00 4.49
CA ALA A 201 -10.53 -24.15 3.96
C ALA A 201 -10.49 -24.18 2.43
N LEU A 202 -10.73 -23.03 1.78
CA LEU A 202 -10.66 -22.89 0.33
C LEU A 202 -9.27 -23.24 -0.19
N GLU A 203 -8.22 -22.63 0.36
CA GLU A 203 -6.84 -22.89 -0.02
C GLU A 203 -6.48 -24.38 0.14
N THR A 204 -6.85 -24.96 1.27
CA THR A 204 -6.59 -26.39 1.57
C THR A 204 -7.27 -27.28 0.54
N GLN A 205 -8.54 -27.03 0.22
CA GLN A 205 -9.28 -27.82 -0.76
C GLN A 205 -8.72 -27.69 -2.16
N LEU A 206 -8.32 -26.50 -2.59
CA LEU A 206 -7.69 -26.29 -3.89
C LEU A 206 -6.32 -26.99 -3.99
N ARG A 207 -5.52 -26.92 -2.91
CA ARG A 207 -4.24 -27.66 -2.83
C ARG A 207 -4.44 -29.17 -2.89
N LEU A 208 -5.42 -29.71 -2.15
CA LEU A 208 -5.74 -31.13 -2.19
C LEU A 208 -6.15 -31.59 -3.60
N ARG A 209 -6.95 -30.79 -4.32
CA ARG A 209 -7.36 -31.08 -5.69
C ARG A 209 -6.17 -31.16 -6.64
N ARG A 210 -5.22 -30.23 -6.54
CA ARG A 210 -3.97 -30.25 -7.32
C ARG A 210 -3.09 -31.46 -6.98
N PHE A 211 -3.03 -31.84 -5.69
CA PHE A 211 -2.23 -32.98 -5.22
C PHE A 211 -2.77 -34.31 -5.72
N VAL A 212 -4.10 -34.50 -5.71
CA VAL A 212 -4.74 -35.72 -6.22
C VAL A 212 -4.39 -35.94 -7.70
N GLU A 213 -4.34 -34.91 -8.49
CA GLU A 213 -3.92 -34.95 -9.90
C GLU A 213 -2.47 -35.50 -10.05
N THR A 214 -1.54 -35.00 -9.22
CA THR A 214 -0.13 -35.40 -9.25
C THR A 214 0.09 -36.85 -8.80
N CYS A 215 -0.70 -37.35 -7.86
CA CYS A 215 -0.60 -38.75 -7.39
C CYS A 215 -1.12 -39.77 -8.40
N GLN A 216 -2.17 -39.44 -9.12
CA GLN A 216 -2.76 -40.37 -10.10
C GLN A 216 -1.90 -40.54 -11.37
N ALA A 217 -1.18 -39.49 -11.78
CA ALA A 217 -0.21 -39.61 -12.89
C ALA A 217 0.92 -40.61 -12.57
N LYS A 218 1.25 -40.86 -11.32
CA LYS A 218 2.23 -41.86 -10.88
C LYS A 218 1.62 -43.27 -10.73
N ASP A 219 0.34 -43.39 -10.38
CA ASP A 219 -0.34 -44.66 -10.16
C ASP A 219 -0.98 -45.23 -11.42
N ALA A 220 -1.06 -44.48 -12.51
CA ALA A 220 -1.53 -45.00 -13.82
C ALA A 220 -0.71 -46.21 -14.34
N LYS A 221 0.47 -46.49 -13.75
CA LYS A 221 1.26 -47.71 -13.99
C LYS A 221 0.84 -48.91 -13.14
N ARG A 222 0.01 -48.74 -12.10
CA ARG A 222 -0.55 -49.82 -11.26
C ARG A 222 -1.96 -50.15 -11.70
N LYS A 223 -2.13 -51.17 -12.53
CA LYS A 223 -3.39 -51.65 -13.14
C LYS A 223 -4.44 -52.22 -12.18
N SER A 224 -4.35 -52.06 -10.87
CA SER A 224 -5.19 -52.81 -9.93
C SER A 224 -5.92 -52.05 -8.84
N VAL A 225 -5.91 -50.73 -8.83
CA VAL A 225 -6.69 -49.94 -7.85
C VAL A 225 -7.71 -49.12 -8.61
N LYS A 226 -9.01 -49.46 -8.45
CA LYS A 226 -10.09 -48.58 -8.92
C LYS A 226 -9.95 -47.24 -8.22
N PRO A 227 -9.82 -46.11 -8.96
CA PRO A 227 -9.72 -44.80 -8.33
C PRO A 227 -10.99 -44.56 -7.51
N GLN A 228 -10.81 -44.12 -6.26
CA GLN A 228 -11.89 -43.78 -5.36
C GLN A 228 -12.73 -42.58 -5.85
N PHE A 229 -12.22 -41.89 -6.88
CA PHE A 229 -12.88 -40.80 -7.60
C PHE A 229 -12.77 -41.06 -9.11
N PRO A 230 -13.87 -41.39 -9.81
CA PRO A 230 -13.83 -41.80 -11.20
C PRO A 230 -13.48 -40.73 -12.24
N ASP A 231 -13.46 -39.44 -11.87
CA ASP A 231 -13.31 -38.33 -12.80
C ASP A 231 -12.13 -37.40 -12.46
N CYS A 232 -10.95 -37.94 -12.31
CA CYS A 232 -9.74 -37.11 -12.21
C CYS A 232 -9.24 -36.68 -13.59
N GLN A 233 -10.01 -35.84 -14.26
CA GLN A 233 -9.56 -35.16 -15.46
C GLN A 233 -8.96 -33.83 -15.07
N ASN A 234 -7.62 -33.70 -15.10
CA ASN A 234 -6.85 -32.44 -15.14
C ASN A 234 -7.50 -31.23 -14.45
N LEU A 235 -7.85 -31.36 -13.16
CA LEU A 235 -8.40 -30.26 -12.41
C LEU A 235 -7.26 -29.31 -12.05
N LYS A 236 -7.00 -28.30 -12.86
CA LYS A 236 -5.97 -27.30 -12.59
C LYS A 236 -6.24 -26.56 -11.26
N ALA A 237 -7.50 -26.39 -10.90
CA ALA A 237 -7.97 -25.72 -9.69
C ALA A 237 -7.11 -24.48 -9.31
N PRO A 238 -6.88 -23.53 -10.25
CA PRO A 238 -5.99 -22.41 -10.03
C PRO A 238 -6.58 -21.40 -9.05
N ALA A 239 -7.89 -21.24 -9.03
CA ALA A 239 -8.61 -20.25 -8.26
C ALA A 239 -9.93 -20.80 -7.72
N GLY A 240 -10.50 -20.09 -6.77
CA GLY A 240 -11.82 -20.41 -6.23
C GLY A 240 -12.33 -19.29 -5.32
N SER A 241 -13.62 -19.34 -5.01
CA SER A 241 -14.26 -18.42 -4.09
C SER A 241 -15.29 -19.10 -3.20
N VAL A 242 -15.52 -18.54 -2.02
CA VAL A 242 -16.55 -18.96 -1.06
C VAL A 242 -17.30 -17.73 -0.60
N VAL A 243 -18.62 -17.78 -0.65
CA VAL A 243 -19.51 -16.76 -0.11
C VAL A 243 -20.39 -17.40 0.98
N MET A 244 -20.35 -16.81 2.18
CA MET A 244 -21.20 -17.21 3.28
C MET A 244 -22.13 -16.07 3.66
N MET A 245 -23.42 -16.32 3.58
CA MET A 245 -24.45 -15.30 3.76
C MET A 245 -25.50 -15.78 4.79
N ASN A 246 -25.92 -14.89 5.64
CA ASN A 246 -27.10 -15.11 6.46
C ASN A 246 -28.35 -14.93 5.59
N TYR A 247 -29.05 -16.02 5.30
CA TYR A 247 -30.21 -16.01 4.40
C TYR A 247 -31.41 -15.21 4.96
N SER A 248 -31.50 -15.02 6.28
CA SER A 248 -32.59 -14.31 6.93
C SER A 248 -32.40 -12.79 6.90
N THR A 249 -31.15 -12.32 6.95
CA THR A 249 -30.81 -10.88 7.01
C THR A 249 -30.20 -10.36 5.71
N GLY A 250 -29.69 -11.25 4.87
CA GLY A 250 -28.94 -10.88 3.67
C GLY A 250 -27.48 -10.46 3.94
N GLU A 251 -27.03 -10.50 5.21
CA GLU A 251 -25.66 -10.12 5.57
C GLU A 251 -24.62 -11.09 5.03
N VAL A 252 -23.57 -10.57 4.40
CA VAL A 252 -22.41 -11.36 4.01
C VAL A 252 -21.49 -11.52 5.22
N MET A 253 -21.32 -12.75 5.67
CA MET A 253 -20.54 -13.10 6.86
C MET A 253 -19.09 -13.44 6.52
N ALA A 254 -18.86 -14.03 5.34
CA ALA A 254 -17.53 -14.27 4.79
C ALA A 254 -17.57 -14.25 3.27
N LEU A 255 -16.48 -13.75 2.67
CA LEU A 255 -16.28 -13.68 1.23
C LEU A 255 -14.80 -13.96 0.95
N ALA A 256 -14.47 -15.24 0.75
CA ALA A 256 -13.10 -15.69 0.51
C ALA A 256 -12.83 -15.85 -0.97
N SER A 257 -11.66 -15.44 -1.40
CA SER A 257 -11.14 -15.63 -2.77
C SER A 257 -9.71 -16.16 -2.71
N TYR A 258 -9.38 -17.06 -3.61
CA TYR A 258 -8.03 -17.58 -3.78
C TYR A 258 -7.64 -17.52 -5.27
N PRO A 259 -6.42 -17.13 -5.61
CA PRO A 259 -5.32 -16.73 -4.73
C PRO A 259 -5.60 -15.41 -3.98
N THR A 260 -4.87 -15.17 -2.90
CA THR A 260 -4.94 -13.94 -2.11
C THR A 260 -3.66 -13.13 -2.22
N PHE A 261 -3.70 -11.89 -1.78
CA PHE A 261 -2.55 -10.98 -1.73
C PHE A 261 -2.45 -10.34 -0.35
N ASP A 262 -1.31 -9.74 -0.05
CA ASP A 262 -1.11 -8.99 1.19
C ASP A 262 -1.27 -7.49 0.93
N ASN A 263 -2.27 -6.86 1.55
CA ASN A 263 -2.56 -5.42 1.42
C ASN A 263 -1.35 -4.55 1.76
N ARG A 264 -0.49 -5.00 2.69
CA ARG A 264 0.71 -4.28 3.15
C ARG A 264 1.73 -4.06 2.03
N TRP A 265 1.73 -4.90 0.99
CA TRP A 265 2.64 -4.73 -0.16
C TRP A 265 2.44 -3.41 -0.91
N PHE A 266 1.25 -2.82 -0.79
CA PHE A 266 0.92 -1.57 -1.47
C PHE A 266 1.27 -0.31 -0.65
N ASN A 267 1.60 -0.45 0.64
CA ASN A 267 1.85 0.69 1.52
C ASN A 267 3.06 1.56 1.08
N SER A 268 4.16 0.93 0.71
CA SER A 268 5.38 1.65 0.25
C SER A 268 5.55 1.62 -1.27
N GLY A 269 4.47 1.25 -1.99
CA GLY A 269 4.51 0.94 -3.42
C GLY A 269 4.94 -0.49 -3.69
N ILE A 270 4.39 -1.09 -4.73
CA ILE A 270 4.73 -2.45 -5.17
C ILE A 270 5.66 -2.36 -6.38
N SER A 271 6.69 -3.22 -6.43
CA SER A 271 7.56 -3.30 -7.61
C SER A 271 6.76 -3.79 -8.84
N GLY A 272 7.16 -3.34 -10.02
CA GLY A 272 6.50 -3.74 -11.27
C GLY A 272 6.47 -5.26 -11.47
N ASP A 273 7.55 -5.96 -11.07
CA ASP A 273 7.65 -7.41 -11.17
C ASP A 273 6.65 -8.08 -10.23
N LYS A 274 6.58 -7.64 -8.97
CA LYS A 274 5.63 -8.16 -7.99
C LYS A 274 4.18 -7.85 -8.37
N PHE A 275 3.92 -6.66 -8.90
CA PHE A 275 2.61 -6.30 -9.42
C PHE A 275 2.19 -7.22 -10.59
N SER A 276 3.11 -7.50 -11.52
CA SER A 276 2.84 -8.39 -12.66
C SER A 276 2.68 -9.86 -12.26
N GLU A 277 3.28 -10.28 -11.12
CA GLU A 277 3.05 -11.61 -10.55
C GLU A 277 1.63 -11.75 -10.00
N ILE A 278 1.13 -10.71 -9.32
CA ILE A 278 -0.20 -10.70 -8.69
C ILE A 278 -1.29 -10.44 -9.74
N PHE A 279 -1.05 -9.50 -10.64
CA PHE A 279 -1.97 -9.07 -11.71
C PHE A 279 -1.34 -9.31 -13.08
N PRO A 280 -1.20 -10.58 -13.51
CA PRO A 280 -0.57 -10.88 -14.79
C PRO A 280 -1.39 -10.29 -15.95
N LYS A 281 -0.73 -9.51 -16.81
CA LYS A 281 -1.31 -9.04 -18.07
C LYS A 281 -1.34 -10.23 -19.04
N THR A 282 -2.45 -10.94 -19.10
CA THR A 282 -2.60 -12.07 -20.00
C THR A 282 -4.04 -12.14 -20.51
N ASP A 283 -4.18 -12.42 -21.79
CA ASP A 283 -5.47 -12.74 -22.40
C ASP A 283 -5.90 -14.19 -22.11
N ASP A 284 -5.04 -14.97 -21.45
CA ASP A 284 -5.31 -16.32 -21.03
C ASP A 284 -6.04 -16.29 -19.67
N PRO A 285 -7.35 -16.61 -19.64
CA PRO A 285 -8.14 -16.59 -18.41
C PRO A 285 -7.62 -17.57 -17.34
N ASP A 286 -6.87 -18.59 -17.73
CA ASP A 286 -6.24 -19.55 -16.82
C ASP A 286 -5.04 -18.96 -16.07
N LYS A 287 -4.49 -17.84 -16.53
CA LYS A 287 -3.34 -17.15 -15.94
C LYS A 287 -3.72 -15.84 -15.23
N SER A 288 -4.90 -15.31 -15.51
CA SER A 288 -5.43 -14.13 -14.85
C SER A 288 -6.05 -14.51 -13.50
N LEU A 289 -5.23 -14.67 -12.47
CA LEU A 289 -5.64 -15.26 -11.19
C LEU A 289 -6.36 -14.30 -10.25
N LEU A 290 -6.32 -12.99 -10.48
CA LEU A 290 -6.84 -11.97 -9.57
C LEU A 290 -7.76 -10.92 -10.23
N VAL A 291 -8.24 -11.15 -11.42
CA VAL A 291 -9.20 -10.26 -12.11
C VAL A 291 -10.61 -10.75 -11.96
#